data_5f9a0a8414e055e58df8bd0ad545dc65
#
_entry.id   5f9a0a8414e055e58df8bd0ad545dc65
#
_cell.length_a   1.000
_cell.length_b   1.000
_cell.length_c   1.000
_cell.angle_alpha   90.00
_cell.angle_beta   90.00
_cell.angle_gamma   90.00
#
_symmetry.space_group_name_H-M   'P 1'
#
loop_
_entity.id
_entity.type
_entity.pdbx_description
1 polymer ?
#
loop_
_entity_poly.entity_id
_entity_poly.type
_entity_poly.pdbx_seq_one_letter_code
_entity_poly.pdbx_strand_id
1 'polypeptide(L)'
;SICKSDLCSDLVKEYPDLQGVMGKYFALAQGFESDISNAISDHYLPIGNDSQLPKKPISYTVSIVDKLDTLIGFFMINEKPTGSKDPFALRRSAIGLLKTVIENKINLKLGDLISYNIKLYEEQKVINENKNTEVEILSFLRERVKNIFKDKKIKNDIIDASISSHSNGNFYELYKKNLIMNKYINKEIGKNVVSSYKRAFNIIEKEGDEFSGRPDAVLFRKKEENSLFEKLNEIRKSITVNEDNNDFEKLLVNLSETKIVTDSFFDNVV
;
A
#
# COMPACT_ATOMS: atom_id res chain seq x y z
N SER A 1 -7.11 5.14 24.47
CA SER A 1 -6.64 6.24 25.33
C SER A 1 -5.74 5.80 26.48
N ILE A 2 -5.88 4.56 26.99
CA ILE A 2 -5.09 4.10 28.16
C ILE A 2 -3.74 3.45 27.82
N CYS A 3 -3.43 3.24 26.53
CA CYS A 3 -2.27 2.45 26.11
C CYS A 3 -0.90 3.03 26.53
N LYS A 4 -0.84 4.33 26.85
CA LYS A 4 0.36 5.04 27.33
C LYS A 4 0.22 5.62 28.74
N SER A 5 -0.76 5.18 29.53
CA SER A 5 -0.98 5.69 30.90
C SER A 5 0.17 5.35 31.85
N ASP A 6 0.91 4.29 31.59
CA ASP A 6 2.06 3.87 32.39
C ASP A 6 3.23 4.86 32.33
N LEU A 7 3.32 5.70 31.28
CA LEU A 7 4.32 6.77 31.19
C LEU A 7 4.16 7.82 32.30
N CYS A 8 2.98 7.90 32.93
CA CYS A 8 2.74 8.78 34.07
C CYS A 8 3.26 8.21 35.39
N SER A 9 3.61 6.92 35.43
CA SER A 9 4.10 6.27 36.68
C SER A 9 5.56 6.60 36.92
N ASP A 10 5.92 6.72 38.22
CA ASP A 10 7.31 6.98 38.60
C ASP A 10 8.21 5.78 38.25
N LEU A 11 7.66 4.57 38.25
CA LEU A 11 8.39 3.36 37.86
C LEU A 11 8.89 3.42 36.41
N VAL A 12 8.03 3.81 35.48
CA VAL A 12 8.42 3.92 34.04
C VAL A 12 9.29 5.15 33.79
N LYS A 13 9.14 6.23 34.55
CA LYS A 13 10.05 7.37 34.50
C LYS A 13 11.47 6.99 34.95
N GLU A 14 11.62 6.15 36.01
CA GLU A 14 12.90 5.68 36.49
C GLU A 14 13.49 4.58 35.59
N TYR A 15 12.61 3.70 35.06
CA TYR A 15 12.99 2.57 34.21
C TYR A 15 12.25 2.64 32.82
N PRO A 16 12.68 3.48 31.88
CA PRO A 16 11.98 3.67 30.61
C PRO A 16 11.81 2.42 29.74
N ASP A 17 12.69 1.43 29.91
CA ASP A 17 12.62 0.15 29.19
C ASP A 17 11.39 -0.70 29.60
N LEU A 18 10.76 -0.35 30.70
CA LEU A 18 9.53 -1.02 31.19
C LEU A 18 8.25 -0.43 30.60
N GLN A 19 8.34 0.60 29.76
CA GLN A 19 7.15 1.18 29.09
C GLN A 19 6.37 0.11 28.31
N GLY A 20 5.06 0.15 28.41
CA GLY A 20 4.15 -0.85 27.83
C GLY A 20 4.08 -2.13 28.65
N VAL A 21 5.20 -2.66 29.13
CA VAL A 21 5.23 -3.86 29.99
C VAL A 21 4.50 -3.56 31.30
N MET A 22 4.84 -2.46 31.96
CA MET A 22 4.16 -2.07 33.19
C MET A 22 2.72 -1.65 32.96
N GLY A 23 2.42 -1.00 31.85
CA GLY A 23 1.05 -0.69 31.46
C GLY A 23 0.17 -1.92 31.35
N LYS A 24 0.70 -3.03 30.80
CA LYS A 24 0.02 -4.32 30.77
C LYS A 24 -0.26 -4.84 32.19
N TYR A 25 0.74 -4.84 33.06
CA TYR A 25 0.56 -5.34 34.43
C TYR A 25 -0.40 -4.47 35.26
N PHE A 26 -0.34 -3.14 35.09
CA PHE A 26 -1.30 -2.24 35.75
C PHE A 26 -2.72 -2.49 35.27
N ALA A 27 -2.93 -2.71 33.95
CA ALA A 27 -4.23 -3.04 33.41
C ALA A 27 -4.77 -4.38 33.96
N LEU A 28 -3.93 -5.42 34.00
CA LEU A 28 -4.31 -6.71 34.59
C LEU A 28 -4.69 -6.57 36.09
N ALA A 29 -3.93 -5.82 36.85
CA ALA A 29 -4.22 -5.57 38.27
C ALA A 29 -5.53 -4.81 38.49
N GLN A 30 -5.96 -3.99 37.51
CA GLN A 30 -7.24 -3.28 37.51
C GLN A 30 -8.40 -4.11 36.94
N GLY A 31 -8.18 -5.37 36.58
CA GLY A 31 -9.22 -6.27 36.06
C GLY A 31 -9.56 -6.14 34.60
N PHE A 32 -8.73 -5.46 33.77
CA PHE A 32 -8.92 -5.44 32.37
C PHE A 32 -8.65 -6.83 31.74
N GLU A 33 -9.39 -7.15 30.68
CA GLU A 33 -9.21 -8.40 29.94
C GLU A 33 -7.77 -8.54 29.40
N SER A 34 -7.32 -9.80 29.30
CA SER A 34 -5.95 -10.12 28.88
C SER A 34 -5.61 -9.57 27.50
N ASP A 35 -6.58 -9.53 26.55
CA ASP A 35 -6.35 -9.03 25.22
C ASP A 35 -6.15 -7.51 25.19
N ILE A 36 -6.88 -6.77 26.02
CA ILE A 36 -6.70 -5.32 26.20
C ILE A 36 -5.34 -5.06 26.84
N SER A 37 -5.02 -5.80 27.91
CA SER A 37 -3.77 -5.65 28.63
C SER A 37 -2.55 -5.98 27.75
N ASN A 38 -2.65 -7.04 26.92
CA ASN A 38 -1.60 -7.36 25.94
C ASN A 38 -1.46 -6.26 24.88
N ALA A 39 -2.55 -5.69 24.39
CA ALA A 39 -2.49 -4.61 23.42
C ALA A 39 -1.75 -3.36 23.94
N ILE A 40 -1.77 -3.12 25.26
CA ILE A 40 -1.00 -2.04 25.90
C ILE A 40 0.52 -2.28 25.77
N SER A 41 1.01 -3.51 25.88
CA SER A 41 2.42 -3.80 25.64
C SER A 41 2.75 -3.90 24.14
N ASP A 42 1.86 -4.53 23.40
CA ASP A 42 2.11 -4.90 22.00
C ASP A 42 2.07 -3.71 21.04
N HIS A 43 1.42 -2.59 21.39
CA HIS A 43 1.29 -1.45 20.48
C HIS A 43 2.64 -0.80 20.13
N TYR A 44 3.65 -0.97 20.98
CA TYR A 44 5.01 -0.54 20.69
C TYR A 44 5.69 -1.39 19.60
N LEU A 45 5.22 -2.64 19.40
CA LEU A 45 5.78 -3.53 18.38
C LEU A 45 5.49 -3.06 16.94
N PRO A 46 6.42 -3.30 16.01
CA PRO A 46 7.79 -3.76 16.22
C PRO A 46 8.69 -2.63 16.75
N ILE A 47 9.55 -2.94 17.70
CA ILE A 47 10.51 -1.97 18.27
C ILE A 47 11.72 -1.81 17.35
N GLY A 48 12.11 -2.87 16.65
CA GLY A 48 13.24 -2.90 15.70
C GLY A 48 12.96 -3.79 14.50
N ASN A 49 13.92 -3.87 13.58
CA ASN A 49 13.74 -4.59 12.33
C ASN A 49 13.41 -6.08 12.50
N ASP A 50 14.01 -6.74 13.49
CA ASP A 50 13.87 -8.18 13.75
C ASP A 50 12.94 -8.49 14.94
N SER A 51 12.26 -7.47 15.48
CA SER A 51 11.33 -7.66 16.59
C SER A 51 10.02 -8.30 16.12
N GLN A 52 9.34 -8.94 17.07
CA GLN A 52 8.02 -9.51 16.83
C GLN A 52 7.03 -8.43 16.40
N LEU A 53 6.02 -8.84 15.65
CA LEU A 53 4.89 -7.99 15.24
C LEU A 53 3.68 -8.26 16.15
N PRO A 54 2.83 -7.27 16.39
CA PRO A 54 1.56 -7.50 17.06
C PRO A 54 0.68 -8.38 16.17
N LYS A 55 0.15 -9.49 16.74
CA LYS A 55 -0.61 -10.48 15.95
C LYS A 55 -2.11 -10.47 16.23
N LYS A 56 -2.51 -10.07 17.45
CA LYS A 56 -3.93 -10.02 17.81
C LYS A 56 -4.61 -8.78 17.22
N PRO A 57 -5.90 -8.88 16.81
CA PRO A 57 -6.63 -7.76 16.21
C PRO A 57 -6.56 -6.46 17.04
N ILE A 58 -6.79 -6.52 18.33
CA ILE A 58 -6.71 -5.35 19.21
C ILE A 58 -5.28 -4.80 19.24
N SER A 59 -4.27 -5.66 19.38
CA SER A 59 -2.85 -5.25 19.45
C SER A 59 -2.40 -4.56 18.17
N TYR A 60 -2.64 -5.17 17.01
CA TYR A 60 -2.19 -4.54 15.76
C TYR A 60 -3.01 -3.28 15.40
N THR A 61 -4.28 -3.22 15.77
CA THR A 61 -5.09 -2.00 15.55
C THR A 61 -4.53 -0.82 16.35
N VAL A 62 -4.26 -1.03 17.66
CA VAL A 62 -3.68 0.04 18.49
C VAL A 62 -2.29 0.43 18.00
N SER A 63 -1.47 -0.55 17.57
CA SER A 63 -0.13 -0.29 17.00
C SER A 63 -0.18 0.53 15.71
N ILE A 64 -1.12 0.23 14.81
CA ILE A 64 -1.32 0.97 13.56
C ILE A 64 -1.74 2.41 13.86
N VAL A 65 -2.73 2.58 14.73
CA VAL A 65 -3.25 3.91 15.08
C VAL A 65 -2.18 4.75 15.75
N ASP A 66 -1.44 4.21 16.71
CA ASP A 66 -0.38 4.93 17.43
C ASP A 66 0.74 5.41 16.49
N LYS A 67 1.21 4.53 15.59
CA LYS A 67 2.26 4.87 14.63
C LYS A 67 1.78 5.87 13.59
N LEU A 68 0.53 5.73 13.14
CA LEU A 68 -0.08 6.63 12.16
C LEU A 68 -0.28 8.02 12.76
N ASP A 69 -0.82 8.10 13.97
CA ASP A 69 -1.00 9.35 14.71
C ASP A 69 0.33 10.08 14.93
N THR A 70 1.37 9.35 15.33
CA THR A 70 2.72 9.89 15.45
C THR A 70 3.23 10.47 14.14
N LEU A 71 3.10 9.75 13.02
CA LEU A 71 3.53 10.23 11.70
C LEU A 71 2.77 11.50 11.31
N ILE A 72 1.45 11.49 11.45
CA ILE A 72 0.60 12.63 11.06
C ILE A 72 0.95 13.85 11.90
N GLY A 73 0.99 13.72 13.23
CA GLY A 73 1.29 14.82 14.12
C GLY A 73 2.60 15.52 13.80
N PHE A 74 3.69 14.77 13.61
CA PHE A 74 5.00 15.32 13.28
C PHE A 74 5.07 15.91 11.85
N PHE A 75 4.39 15.30 10.88
CA PHE A 75 4.32 15.86 9.53
C PHE A 75 3.51 17.17 9.48
N MET A 76 2.43 17.27 10.24
CA MET A 76 1.63 18.50 10.33
C MET A 76 2.42 19.68 10.90
N ILE A 77 3.28 19.46 11.89
CA ILE A 77 4.17 20.51 12.44
C ILE A 77 5.48 20.67 11.65
N ASN A 78 5.60 19.99 10.48
CA ASN A 78 6.75 20.04 9.60
C ASN A 78 8.06 19.46 10.19
N GLU A 79 7.99 18.66 11.25
CA GLU A 79 9.12 17.95 11.86
C GLU A 79 9.38 16.61 11.15
N LYS A 80 9.78 16.69 9.88
CA LYS A 80 10.00 15.54 9.00
C LYS A 80 11.45 15.05 9.09
N PRO A 81 11.69 13.73 8.93
CA PRO A 81 13.06 13.21 8.86
C PRO A 81 13.81 13.75 7.66
N THR A 82 15.02 14.28 7.86
CA THR A 82 15.88 14.82 6.80
C THR A 82 17.23 14.13 6.81
N GLY A 83 17.70 13.64 5.62
CA GLY A 83 19.00 12.98 5.51
C GLY A 83 19.22 11.91 6.60
N SER A 84 20.24 12.09 7.46
CA SER A 84 20.54 11.21 8.59
C SER A 84 19.76 11.54 9.87
N LYS A 85 19.06 12.69 9.94
CA LYS A 85 18.36 13.14 11.14
C LYS A 85 16.95 12.56 11.19
N ASP A 86 16.63 11.86 12.28
CA ASP A 86 15.31 11.31 12.59
C ASP A 86 15.13 11.25 14.12
N PRO A 87 15.05 12.42 14.80
CA PRO A 87 15.03 12.48 16.25
C PRO A 87 13.78 11.81 16.86
N PHE A 88 12.71 11.74 16.10
CA PHE A 88 11.43 11.15 16.55
C PHE A 88 11.21 9.72 16.04
N ALA A 89 12.22 9.11 15.42
CA ALA A 89 12.17 7.75 14.90
C ALA A 89 11.00 7.49 13.93
N LEU A 90 10.61 8.49 13.12
CA LEU A 90 9.49 8.40 12.18
C LEU A 90 9.72 7.35 11.09
N ARG A 91 10.98 7.14 10.65
CA ARG A 91 11.31 6.06 9.71
C ARG A 91 11.03 4.69 10.30
N ARG A 92 11.34 4.50 11.58
CA ARG A 92 11.08 3.26 12.32
C ARG A 92 9.57 3.05 12.49
N SER A 93 8.84 4.11 12.85
CA SER A 93 7.37 4.08 12.94
C SER A 93 6.71 3.71 11.63
N ALA A 94 7.16 4.31 10.50
CA ALA A 94 6.65 3.98 9.16
C ALA A 94 6.93 2.54 8.75
N ILE A 95 8.14 2.03 8.98
CA ILE A 95 8.49 0.63 8.69
C ILE A 95 7.68 -0.32 9.56
N GLY A 96 7.50 -0.02 10.84
CA GLY A 96 6.69 -0.79 11.77
C GLY A 96 5.22 -0.85 11.36
N LEU A 97 4.64 0.29 10.96
CA LEU A 97 3.29 0.39 10.43
C LEU A 97 3.13 -0.50 9.18
N LEU A 98 4.00 -0.34 8.18
CA LEU A 98 3.96 -1.10 6.93
C LEU A 98 4.13 -2.60 7.14
N LYS A 99 5.10 -3.02 7.96
CA LYS A 99 5.29 -4.44 8.32
C LYS A 99 4.05 -5.01 9.00
N THR A 100 3.46 -4.26 9.94
CA THR A 100 2.24 -4.70 10.64
C THR A 100 1.07 -4.90 9.69
N VAL A 101 0.84 -3.97 8.75
CA VAL A 101 -0.23 -4.07 7.75
C VAL A 101 0.01 -5.25 6.80
N ILE A 102 1.22 -5.40 6.29
CA ILE A 102 1.55 -6.42 5.29
C ILE A 102 1.53 -7.83 5.88
N GLU A 103 2.17 -8.04 7.02
CA GLU A 103 2.31 -9.39 7.62
C GLU A 103 1.00 -9.88 8.25
N ASN A 104 0.17 -8.99 8.79
CA ASN A 104 -1.17 -9.34 9.27
C ASN A 104 -2.22 -9.36 8.15
N LYS A 105 -1.83 -9.12 6.90
CA LYS A 105 -2.71 -9.17 5.72
C LYS A 105 -3.89 -8.21 5.81
N ILE A 106 -3.67 -7.02 6.33
CA ILE A 106 -4.72 -6.04 6.59
C ILE A 106 -5.01 -5.25 5.31
N ASN A 107 -6.20 -5.44 4.75
CA ASN A 107 -6.68 -4.71 3.59
C ASN A 107 -7.19 -3.33 4.01
N LEU A 108 -6.30 -2.35 4.06
CA LEU A 108 -6.55 -1.02 4.62
C LEU A 108 -6.00 0.07 3.71
N LYS A 109 -6.83 1.04 3.35
CA LYS A 109 -6.41 2.24 2.62
C LYS A 109 -5.91 3.28 3.63
N LEU A 110 -4.59 3.38 3.80
CA LEU A 110 -4.00 4.33 4.75
C LEU A 110 -4.30 5.79 4.38
N GLY A 111 -4.50 6.10 3.09
CA GLY A 111 -4.90 7.44 2.65
C GLY A 111 -6.17 7.93 3.34
N ASP A 112 -7.22 7.09 3.39
CA ASP A 112 -8.49 7.44 4.02
C ASP A 112 -8.31 7.72 5.53
N LEU A 113 -7.48 6.92 6.22
CA LEU A 113 -7.19 7.12 7.64
C LEU A 113 -6.35 8.37 7.90
N ILE A 114 -5.38 8.65 7.03
CA ILE A 114 -4.55 9.87 7.13
C ILE A 114 -5.44 11.10 6.98
N SER A 115 -6.26 11.16 5.94
CA SER A 115 -7.19 12.26 5.70
C SER A 115 -8.17 12.44 6.86
N TYR A 116 -8.70 11.36 7.42
CA TYR A 116 -9.59 11.42 8.58
C TYR A 116 -8.88 11.96 9.83
N ASN A 117 -7.66 11.50 10.11
CA ASN A 117 -6.88 11.94 11.27
C ASN A 117 -6.47 13.42 11.16
N ILE A 118 -6.06 13.87 9.96
CA ILE A 118 -5.76 15.29 9.72
C ILE A 118 -6.97 16.16 10.10
N LYS A 119 -8.17 15.79 9.68
CA LYS A 119 -9.40 16.50 10.06
C LYS A 119 -9.63 16.57 11.57
N LEU A 120 -9.34 15.47 12.30
CA LEU A 120 -9.45 15.48 13.76
C LEU A 120 -8.47 16.46 14.41
N TYR A 121 -7.25 16.59 13.91
CA TYR A 121 -6.29 17.59 14.40
C TYR A 121 -6.75 19.02 14.10
N GLU A 122 -7.32 19.28 12.92
CA GLU A 122 -7.87 20.58 12.54
C GLU A 122 -9.06 20.99 13.42
N GLU A 123 -10.00 20.07 13.67
CA GLU A 123 -11.15 20.30 14.56
C GLU A 123 -10.72 20.64 16.00
N GLN A 124 -9.66 20.02 16.47
CA GLN A 124 -9.07 20.31 17.79
C GLN A 124 -8.31 21.64 17.84
N LYS A 125 -8.12 22.33 16.70
CA LYS A 125 -7.37 23.59 16.56
C LYS A 125 -5.93 23.52 17.11
N VAL A 126 -5.35 22.33 17.08
CA VAL A 126 -4.00 22.09 17.64
C VAL A 126 -2.92 22.53 16.66
N ILE A 127 -3.19 22.47 15.37
CA ILE A 127 -2.19 22.70 14.30
C ILE A 127 -2.86 23.39 13.11
N ASN A 128 -2.12 24.28 12.42
CA ASN A 128 -2.55 24.92 11.18
C ASN A 128 -2.41 23.99 9.97
N GLU A 129 -3.35 24.10 9.02
CA GLU A 129 -3.37 23.32 7.76
C GLU A 129 -2.03 23.28 7.03
N ASN A 130 -1.49 22.09 6.83
CA ASN A 130 -0.55 21.83 5.75
C ASN A 130 -1.26 20.99 4.68
N LYS A 131 -1.70 21.62 3.60
CA LYS A 131 -2.50 21.01 2.52
C LYS A 131 -1.83 19.79 1.83
N ASN A 132 -0.55 19.58 2.06
CA ASN A 132 0.22 18.52 1.42
C ASN A 132 0.54 17.34 2.35
N THR A 133 0.12 17.38 3.62
CA THR A 133 0.51 16.37 4.64
C THR A 133 0.18 14.94 4.22
N GLU A 134 -1.00 14.69 3.67
CA GLU A 134 -1.39 13.35 3.20
C GLU A 134 -0.45 12.84 2.10
N VAL A 135 -0.22 13.66 1.07
CA VAL A 135 0.63 13.31 -0.07
C VAL A 135 2.06 13.03 0.39
N GLU A 136 2.57 13.83 1.30
CA GLU A 136 3.92 13.70 1.86
C GLU A 136 4.07 12.42 2.70
N ILE A 137 3.07 12.09 3.55
CA ILE A 137 3.10 10.85 4.34
C ILE A 137 3.00 9.64 3.41
N LEU A 138 2.10 9.63 2.42
CA LEU A 138 2.00 8.54 1.46
C LEU A 138 3.29 8.36 0.65
N SER A 139 3.92 9.45 0.23
CA SER A 139 5.22 9.42 -0.43
C SER A 139 6.31 8.86 0.48
N PHE A 140 6.33 9.30 1.75
CA PHE A 140 7.24 8.81 2.76
C PHE A 140 7.07 7.30 3.03
N LEU A 141 5.84 6.80 3.07
CA LEU A 141 5.54 5.37 3.22
C LEU A 141 5.95 4.56 1.97
N ARG A 142 5.71 5.09 0.76
CA ARG A 142 6.13 4.45 -0.50
C ARG A 142 7.62 4.21 -0.56
N GLU A 143 8.43 5.19 -0.14
CA GLU A 143 9.89 5.03 -0.10
C GLU A 143 10.35 3.93 0.89
N ARG A 144 9.63 3.71 2.00
CA ARG A 144 9.97 2.67 2.99
C ARG A 144 9.51 1.29 2.57
N VAL A 145 8.36 1.19 1.90
CA VAL A 145 7.88 -0.11 1.43
C VAL A 145 8.77 -0.72 0.37
N LYS A 146 9.52 0.10 -0.42
CA LYS A 146 10.54 -0.40 -1.35
C LYS A 146 11.54 -1.33 -0.68
N ASN A 147 12.05 -0.94 0.48
CA ASN A 147 13.03 -1.76 1.21
C ASN A 147 12.39 -3.06 1.72
N ILE A 148 11.16 -3.01 2.24
CA ILE A 148 10.42 -4.21 2.67
C ILE A 148 10.23 -5.19 1.50
N PHE A 149 9.92 -4.68 0.30
CA PHE A 149 9.74 -5.52 -0.88
C PHE A 149 11.06 -6.11 -1.40
N LYS A 150 12.15 -5.34 -1.32
CA LYS A 150 13.50 -5.86 -1.64
C LYS A 150 13.93 -6.99 -0.70
N ASP A 151 13.69 -6.85 0.59
CA ASP A 151 13.97 -7.89 1.59
C ASP A 151 13.18 -9.18 1.29
N LYS A 152 11.99 -9.05 0.70
CA LYS A 152 11.16 -10.15 0.22
C LYS A 152 11.54 -10.68 -1.19
N LYS A 153 12.69 -10.25 -1.74
CA LYS A 153 13.24 -10.68 -3.03
C LYS A 153 12.36 -10.35 -4.25
N ILE A 154 11.58 -9.28 -4.16
CA ILE A 154 10.86 -8.73 -5.30
C ILE A 154 11.83 -7.89 -6.14
N LYS A 155 11.76 -8.00 -7.47
CA LYS A 155 12.64 -7.28 -8.39
C LYS A 155 12.40 -5.77 -8.38
N ASN A 156 13.47 -4.99 -8.50
CA ASN A 156 13.41 -3.53 -8.42
C ASN A 156 12.52 -2.90 -9.50
N ASP A 157 12.56 -3.39 -10.72
CA ASP A 157 11.74 -2.93 -11.83
C ASP A 157 10.23 -3.09 -11.55
N ILE A 158 9.84 -4.20 -10.92
CA ILE A 158 8.45 -4.44 -10.51
C ILE A 158 8.06 -3.49 -9.38
N ILE A 159 8.93 -3.32 -8.39
CA ILE A 159 8.71 -2.41 -7.25
C ILE A 159 8.48 -0.98 -7.75
N ASP A 160 9.38 -0.48 -8.59
CA ASP A 160 9.31 0.90 -9.09
C ASP A 160 8.08 1.14 -9.97
N ALA A 161 7.75 0.20 -10.86
CA ALA A 161 6.56 0.29 -11.71
C ALA A 161 5.26 0.28 -10.89
N SER A 162 5.17 -0.57 -9.87
CA SER A 162 3.96 -0.70 -9.05
C SER A 162 3.76 0.47 -8.10
N ILE A 163 4.83 1.02 -7.55
CA ILE A 163 4.76 2.16 -6.62
C ILE A 163 4.37 3.44 -7.35
N SER A 164 4.86 3.67 -8.57
CA SER A 164 4.51 4.85 -9.35
C SER A 164 3.02 4.92 -9.69
N SER A 165 2.36 3.79 -9.87
CA SER A 165 0.92 3.70 -10.16
C SER A 165 0.03 3.61 -8.90
N HIS A 166 0.62 3.46 -7.69
CA HIS A 166 -0.11 3.25 -6.46
C HIS A 166 -0.50 4.59 -5.79
N SER A 167 -1.80 4.89 -5.70
CA SER A 167 -2.29 6.17 -5.16
C SER A 167 -3.00 6.07 -3.81
N ASN A 168 -3.69 4.96 -3.52
CA ASN A 168 -4.65 4.86 -2.41
C ASN A 168 -4.07 4.45 -1.05
N GLY A 169 -2.77 4.15 -0.97
CA GLY A 169 -2.13 3.72 0.29
C GLY A 169 -2.51 2.33 0.79
N ASN A 170 -3.06 1.45 -0.05
CA ASN A 170 -3.31 0.05 0.32
C ASN A 170 -2.06 -0.81 0.11
N PHE A 171 -1.14 -0.78 1.08
CA PHE A 171 0.17 -1.43 0.96
C PHE A 171 0.12 -2.96 1.00
N TYR A 172 -0.90 -3.57 1.61
CA TYR A 172 -1.08 -5.03 1.51
C TYR A 172 -1.52 -5.46 0.12
N GLU A 173 -2.43 -4.73 -0.50
CA GLU A 173 -2.84 -4.97 -1.88
C GLU A 173 -1.66 -4.78 -2.84
N LEU A 174 -0.90 -3.69 -2.68
CA LEU A 174 0.31 -3.42 -3.44
C LEU A 174 1.30 -4.59 -3.30
N TYR A 175 1.50 -5.11 -2.09
CA TYR A 175 2.36 -6.28 -1.85
C TYR A 175 1.88 -7.52 -2.60
N LYS A 176 0.58 -7.84 -2.57
CA LYS A 176 0.02 -8.96 -3.32
C LYS A 176 0.25 -8.81 -4.83
N LYS A 177 -0.02 -7.64 -5.39
CA LYS A 177 0.23 -7.34 -6.80
C LYS A 177 1.70 -7.58 -7.17
N ASN A 178 2.62 -7.09 -6.36
CA ASN A 178 4.05 -7.27 -6.56
C ASN A 178 4.48 -8.74 -6.50
N LEU A 179 3.96 -9.54 -5.58
CA LEU A 179 4.25 -10.97 -5.51
C LEU A 179 3.80 -11.71 -6.77
N ILE A 180 2.61 -11.41 -7.27
CA ILE A 180 2.06 -12.01 -8.48
C ILE A 180 2.89 -11.60 -9.71
N MET A 181 3.18 -10.32 -9.85
CA MET A 181 4.05 -9.83 -10.92
C MET A 181 5.42 -10.50 -10.89
N ASN A 182 6.05 -10.59 -9.71
CA ASN A 182 7.36 -11.22 -9.54
C ASN A 182 7.35 -12.72 -9.91
N LYS A 183 6.22 -13.40 -9.64
CA LYS A 183 6.01 -14.82 -9.99
C LYS A 183 5.87 -15.04 -11.50
N TYR A 184 5.25 -14.11 -12.22
CA TYR A 184 4.83 -14.32 -13.60
C TYR A 184 5.58 -13.51 -14.66
N ILE A 185 6.26 -12.42 -14.33
CA ILE A 185 6.86 -11.49 -15.32
C ILE A 185 7.81 -12.17 -16.32
N ASN A 186 8.55 -13.19 -15.87
CA ASN A 186 9.49 -13.95 -16.71
C ASN A 186 8.86 -15.20 -17.36
N LYS A 187 7.62 -15.52 -17.02
CA LYS A 187 6.87 -16.63 -17.61
C LYS A 187 6.17 -16.16 -18.88
N GLU A 188 5.64 -17.10 -19.65
CA GLU A 188 4.91 -16.82 -20.89
C GLU A 188 3.78 -15.80 -20.68
N ILE A 189 2.99 -15.96 -19.61
CA ILE A 189 1.91 -15.03 -19.24
C ILE A 189 2.43 -13.59 -19.14
N GLY A 190 3.47 -13.34 -18.35
CA GLY A 190 4.04 -12.00 -18.20
C GLY A 190 4.65 -11.46 -19.48
N LYS A 191 5.38 -12.30 -20.23
CA LYS A 191 5.96 -11.93 -21.55
C LYS A 191 4.88 -11.53 -22.54
N ASN A 192 3.75 -12.24 -22.56
CA ASN A 192 2.63 -11.94 -23.46
C ASN A 192 2.02 -10.57 -23.13
N VAL A 193 1.75 -10.28 -21.85
CA VAL A 193 1.23 -8.97 -21.42
C VAL A 193 2.19 -7.84 -21.82
N VAL A 194 3.48 -7.98 -21.50
CA VAL A 194 4.49 -6.96 -21.81
C VAL A 194 4.64 -6.77 -23.33
N SER A 195 4.63 -7.85 -24.12
CA SER A 195 4.74 -7.78 -25.57
C SER A 195 3.55 -7.05 -26.18
N SER A 196 2.32 -7.40 -25.80
CA SER A 196 1.10 -6.75 -26.31
C SER A 196 1.08 -5.26 -25.94
N TYR A 197 1.41 -4.92 -24.71
CA TYR A 197 1.50 -3.52 -24.28
C TYR A 197 2.54 -2.73 -25.08
N LYS A 198 3.77 -3.25 -25.22
CA LYS A 198 4.83 -2.56 -25.95
C LYS A 198 4.47 -2.33 -27.41
N ARG A 199 3.84 -3.31 -28.07
CA ARG A 199 3.43 -3.19 -29.46
C ARG A 199 2.39 -2.07 -29.63
N ALA A 200 1.36 -2.05 -28.78
CA ALA A 200 0.34 -0.99 -28.79
C ALA A 200 0.93 0.38 -28.44
N PHE A 201 1.74 0.46 -27.40
CA PHE A 201 2.37 1.70 -26.93
C PHE A 201 3.26 2.35 -28.01
N ASN A 202 4.11 1.56 -28.67
CA ASN A 202 5.01 2.06 -29.71
C ASN A 202 4.28 2.66 -30.92
N ILE A 203 3.07 2.18 -31.22
CA ILE A 203 2.25 2.71 -32.31
C ILE A 203 1.63 4.03 -31.88
N ILE A 204 1.02 4.09 -30.71
CA ILE A 204 0.41 5.30 -30.14
C ILE A 204 1.47 6.42 -30.02
N GLU A 205 2.68 6.10 -29.55
CA GLU A 205 3.76 7.07 -29.40
C GLU A 205 4.24 7.64 -30.75
N LYS A 206 4.23 6.81 -31.81
CA LYS A 206 4.62 7.25 -33.16
C LYS A 206 3.59 8.13 -33.85
N GLU A 207 2.32 7.83 -33.63
CA GLU A 207 1.21 8.59 -34.25
C GLU A 207 1.06 9.99 -33.62
N GLY A 208 1.53 10.20 -32.41
CA GLY A 208 1.68 11.54 -31.79
C GLY A 208 0.38 12.27 -31.46
N ASP A 209 -0.78 11.66 -31.70
CA ASP A 209 -2.08 12.27 -31.47
C ASP A 209 -2.68 11.87 -30.10
N GLU A 210 -3.37 12.80 -29.45
CA GLU A 210 -4.21 12.50 -28.29
C GLU A 210 -5.51 11.82 -28.76
N PHE A 211 -5.52 10.50 -28.78
CA PHE A 211 -6.73 9.74 -29.07
C PHE A 211 -7.69 9.78 -27.89
N SER A 212 -8.84 10.41 -28.07
CA SER A 212 -9.91 10.45 -27.08
C SER A 212 -11.18 9.80 -27.62
N GLY A 213 -11.88 9.05 -26.76
CA GLY A 213 -13.15 8.43 -27.09
C GLY A 213 -13.09 6.90 -27.22
N ARG A 214 -14.23 6.34 -27.63
CA ARG A 214 -14.37 4.91 -27.87
C ARG A 214 -14.41 4.63 -29.36
N PRO A 215 -13.81 3.52 -29.82
CA PRO A 215 -13.94 3.10 -31.23
C PRO A 215 -15.42 2.89 -31.58
N ASP A 216 -15.82 3.33 -32.76
CA ASP A 216 -17.15 3.06 -33.31
C ASP A 216 -17.12 1.75 -34.10
N ALA A 217 -17.77 0.71 -33.55
CA ALA A 217 -17.79 -0.61 -34.14
C ALA A 217 -18.46 -0.65 -35.52
N VAL A 218 -19.29 0.37 -35.90
CA VAL A 218 -19.89 0.48 -37.21
C VAL A 218 -18.86 0.76 -38.33
N LEU A 219 -17.72 1.32 -37.94
CA LEU A 219 -16.62 1.66 -38.84
C LEU A 219 -15.65 0.49 -39.09
N PHE A 220 -15.79 -0.61 -38.34
CA PHE A 220 -14.89 -1.76 -38.51
C PHE A 220 -15.08 -2.45 -39.84
N ARG A 221 -13.98 -2.73 -40.52
CA ARG A 221 -13.95 -3.34 -41.87
C ARG A 221 -13.42 -4.76 -41.87
N LYS A 222 -12.61 -5.12 -40.86
CA LYS A 222 -11.96 -6.43 -40.74
C LYS A 222 -12.40 -7.13 -39.51
N LYS A 223 -12.43 -8.47 -39.55
CA LYS A 223 -12.81 -9.30 -38.38
C LYS A 223 -11.86 -9.14 -37.17
N GLU A 224 -10.61 -8.81 -37.44
CA GLU A 224 -9.57 -8.61 -36.43
C GLU A 224 -9.88 -7.38 -35.55
N GLU A 225 -10.48 -6.33 -36.12
CA GLU A 225 -10.92 -5.14 -35.38
C GLU A 225 -12.03 -5.52 -34.39
N ASN A 226 -13.03 -6.30 -34.82
CA ASN A 226 -14.08 -6.79 -33.97
C ASN A 226 -13.53 -7.70 -32.87
N SER A 227 -12.65 -8.66 -33.21
CA SER A 227 -12.09 -9.60 -32.24
C SER A 227 -11.29 -8.90 -31.16
N LEU A 228 -10.49 -7.90 -31.52
CA LEU A 228 -9.75 -7.09 -30.54
C LEU A 228 -10.69 -6.28 -29.65
N PHE A 229 -11.67 -5.62 -30.23
CA PHE A 229 -12.66 -4.81 -29.52
C PHE A 229 -13.48 -5.64 -28.51
N GLU A 230 -13.97 -6.81 -28.93
CA GLU A 230 -14.72 -7.72 -28.05
C GLU A 230 -13.84 -8.22 -26.90
N LYS A 231 -12.60 -8.65 -27.17
CA LYS A 231 -11.67 -9.12 -26.14
C LYS A 231 -11.32 -8.02 -25.14
N LEU A 232 -11.09 -6.81 -25.59
CA LEU A 232 -10.82 -5.67 -24.70
C LEU A 232 -12.04 -5.32 -23.83
N ASN A 233 -13.26 -5.41 -24.37
CA ASN A 233 -14.48 -5.21 -23.58
C ASN A 233 -14.71 -6.33 -22.54
N GLU A 234 -14.42 -7.59 -22.88
CA GLU A 234 -14.44 -8.72 -21.95
C GLU A 234 -13.47 -8.47 -20.79
N ILE A 235 -12.23 -8.10 -21.10
CA ILE A 235 -11.20 -7.83 -20.09
C ILE A 235 -11.59 -6.64 -19.22
N ARG A 236 -12.12 -5.56 -19.81
CA ARG A 236 -12.59 -4.41 -19.05
C ARG A 236 -13.64 -4.78 -17.98
N LYS A 237 -14.59 -5.66 -18.35
CA LYS A 237 -15.56 -6.19 -17.39
C LYS A 237 -14.89 -7.06 -16.33
N SER A 238 -13.93 -7.89 -16.73
CA SER A 238 -13.21 -8.78 -15.83
C SER A 238 -12.29 -8.03 -14.84
N ILE A 239 -11.76 -6.87 -15.23
CA ILE A 239 -10.95 -6.02 -14.35
C ILE A 239 -11.75 -5.63 -13.11
N THR A 240 -12.94 -5.02 -13.30
CA THR A 240 -13.78 -4.59 -12.18
C THR A 240 -14.09 -5.75 -11.22
N VAL A 241 -14.52 -6.89 -11.76
CA VAL A 241 -14.87 -8.08 -10.94
C VAL A 241 -13.65 -8.66 -10.22
N ASN A 242 -12.50 -8.74 -10.88
CA ASN A 242 -11.30 -9.33 -10.27
C ASN A 242 -10.61 -8.37 -9.29
N GLU A 243 -10.71 -7.06 -9.49
CA GLU A 243 -10.25 -6.07 -8.50
C GLU A 243 -11.10 -6.11 -7.24
N ASP A 244 -12.44 -6.18 -7.36
CA ASP A 244 -13.35 -6.31 -6.22
C ASP A 244 -13.07 -7.59 -5.41
N ASN A 245 -12.76 -8.69 -6.10
CA ASN A 245 -12.40 -9.97 -5.48
C ASN A 245 -10.92 -10.07 -5.08
N ASN A 246 -10.10 -9.06 -5.36
CA ASN A 246 -8.63 -9.09 -5.18
C ASN A 246 -7.93 -10.28 -5.87
N ASP A 247 -8.43 -10.74 -7.02
CA ASP A 247 -7.87 -11.85 -7.80
C ASP A 247 -6.95 -11.35 -8.92
N PHE A 248 -5.80 -10.82 -8.53
CA PHE A 248 -4.81 -10.26 -9.45
C PHE A 248 -4.15 -11.34 -10.33
N GLU A 249 -4.10 -12.58 -9.90
CA GLU A 249 -3.55 -13.68 -10.71
C GLU A 249 -4.44 -13.95 -11.92
N LYS A 250 -5.74 -14.04 -11.70
CA LYS A 250 -6.72 -14.23 -12.76
C LYS A 250 -6.76 -13.03 -13.72
N LEU A 251 -6.65 -11.82 -13.18
CA LEU A 251 -6.55 -10.61 -14.01
C LEU A 251 -5.32 -10.66 -14.93
N LEU A 252 -4.16 -11.07 -14.43
CA LEU A 252 -2.94 -11.18 -15.23
C LEU A 252 -3.07 -12.24 -16.33
N VAL A 253 -3.70 -13.38 -16.03
CA VAL A 253 -3.99 -14.43 -17.02
C VAL A 253 -4.88 -13.88 -18.13
N ASN A 254 -6.00 -13.24 -17.79
CA ASN A 254 -6.92 -12.65 -18.76
C ASN A 254 -6.22 -11.60 -19.66
N LEU A 255 -5.35 -10.75 -19.07
CA LEU A 255 -4.56 -9.80 -19.82
C LEU A 255 -3.57 -10.49 -20.77
N SER A 256 -2.99 -11.63 -20.41
CA SER A 256 -2.06 -12.35 -21.28
C SER A 256 -2.70 -12.90 -22.54
N GLU A 257 -4.00 -13.18 -22.51
CA GLU A 257 -4.78 -13.67 -23.65
C GLU A 257 -4.98 -12.60 -24.74
N THR A 258 -4.80 -11.32 -24.40
CA THR A 258 -4.86 -10.23 -25.42
C THR A 258 -3.82 -10.39 -26.50
N LYS A 259 -2.71 -11.07 -26.22
CA LYS A 259 -1.60 -11.20 -27.18
C LYS A 259 -2.05 -11.72 -28.55
N ILE A 260 -2.87 -12.77 -28.55
CA ILE A 260 -3.31 -13.42 -29.80
C ILE A 260 -4.09 -12.45 -30.68
N VAL A 261 -5.08 -11.76 -30.09
CA VAL A 261 -5.92 -10.82 -30.86
C VAL A 261 -5.18 -9.54 -31.22
N THR A 262 -4.25 -9.10 -30.38
CA THR A 262 -3.41 -7.92 -30.62
C THR A 262 -2.43 -8.19 -31.78
N ASP A 263 -1.75 -9.34 -31.77
CA ASP A 263 -0.85 -9.73 -32.85
C ASP A 263 -1.62 -9.86 -34.15
N SER A 264 -2.79 -10.55 -34.16
CA SER A 264 -3.61 -10.70 -35.34
C SER A 264 -4.11 -9.35 -35.90
N PHE A 265 -4.47 -8.42 -35.03
CA PHE A 265 -4.88 -7.08 -35.42
C PHE A 265 -3.73 -6.33 -36.11
N PHE A 266 -2.56 -6.26 -35.51
CA PHE A 266 -1.43 -5.53 -36.07
C PHE A 266 -0.82 -6.19 -37.31
N ASP A 267 -0.98 -7.49 -37.50
CA ASP A 267 -0.46 -8.19 -38.66
C ASP A 267 -1.41 -8.06 -39.88
N ASN A 268 -2.70 -7.82 -39.66
CA ASN A 268 -3.69 -7.83 -40.76
C ASN A 268 -4.39 -6.47 -40.98
N VAL A 269 -4.36 -5.54 -40.01
CA VAL A 269 -5.10 -4.27 -40.10
C VAL A 269 -4.15 -3.08 -40.24
N VAL A 270 -3.04 -3.08 -39.51
CA VAL A 270 -2.02 -2.03 -39.49
C VAL A 270 -0.86 -2.41 -40.40
#